data_fc3459e361afcd21b2ac0aabab2785a9
#
_entry.id   fc3459e361afcd21b2ac0aabab2785a9
#
_cell.length_a   1.000
_cell.length_b   1.000
_cell.length_c   1.000
_cell.angle_alpha   90.00
_cell.angle_beta   90.00
_cell.angle_gamma   90.00
#
_symmetry.space_group_name_H-M   'P 1'
#
loop_
_entity.id
_entity.type
_entity.pdbx_description
1 polymer ?
#
loop_
_entity_poly.entity_id
_entity_poly.type
_entity_poly.pdbx_seq_one_letter_code
_entity_poly.pdbx_strand_id
1 'polypeptide(L)'
;MANWSDSYLGKLRQILGDRILLLFGTRVIIEDSLGRVLLQKRSDFKLWGLPGGCPEIGESAEECSAREVFEETGLTVKRFAAVGFSSNPAIEAVTYPNGDRVQNFILILRAVEWSGSLACLDGESLALEFFDLADLPTLMPNDRPVLEKFQEYKKSGEFLMF
;
A
#
# COMPACT_ATOMS: atom_id res chain seq x y z
N MET A 1 -16.24 7.36 10.41
CA MET A 1 -15.51 6.89 9.20
C MET A 1 -15.96 7.76 8.04
N ALA A 2 -15.03 8.40 7.33
CA ALA A 2 -15.37 9.13 6.11
C ALA A 2 -15.90 8.12 5.08
N ASN A 3 -16.99 8.44 4.40
CA ASN A 3 -17.52 7.59 3.36
C ASN A 3 -16.55 7.69 2.15
N TRP A 4 -16.17 6.55 1.55
CA TRP A 4 -15.30 6.54 0.36
C TRP A 4 -15.76 7.50 -0.74
N SER A 5 -17.09 7.65 -0.92
CA SER A 5 -17.66 8.60 -1.89
C SER A 5 -17.30 10.07 -1.62
N ASP A 6 -16.87 10.42 -0.41
CA ASP A 6 -16.48 11.76 0.00
C ASP A 6 -14.98 12.03 -0.14
N SER A 7 -14.17 10.98 -0.34
CA SER A 7 -12.74 11.09 -0.65
C SER A 7 -12.50 11.77 -2.00
N TYR A 8 -11.28 12.26 -2.22
CA TYR A 8 -10.90 12.83 -3.52
C TYR A 8 -11.13 11.84 -4.67
N LEU A 9 -10.68 10.60 -4.50
CA LEU A 9 -10.81 9.56 -5.52
C LEU A 9 -12.29 9.19 -5.76
N GLY A 10 -13.10 9.08 -4.71
CA GLY A 10 -14.52 8.81 -4.82
C GLY A 10 -15.26 9.87 -5.62
N LYS A 11 -14.98 11.16 -5.37
CA LYS A 11 -15.53 12.28 -6.14
C LYS A 11 -15.08 12.26 -7.60
N LEU A 12 -13.80 11.99 -7.84
CA LEU A 12 -13.26 11.88 -9.19
C LEU A 12 -13.93 10.75 -9.98
N ARG A 13 -14.15 9.60 -9.34
CA ARG A 13 -14.83 8.44 -9.94
C ARG A 13 -16.28 8.76 -10.31
N GLN A 14 -17.01 9.51 -9.50
CA GLN A 14 -18.37 9.94 -9.81
C GLN A 14 -18.45 10.79 -11.10
N ILE A 15 -17.40 11.57 -11.41
CA ILE A 15 -17.34 12.40 -12.61
C ILE A 15 -16.92 11.59 -13.83
N LEU A 16 -15.93 10.71 -13.68
CA LEU A 16 -15.28 10.03 -14.81
C LEU A 16 -15.89 8.64 -15.11
N GLY A 17 -16.72 8.11 -14.23
CA GLY A 17 -17.34 6.79 -14.42
C GLY A 17 -16.31 5.67 -14.45
N ASP A 18 -16.43 4.74 -15.40
CA ASP A 18 -15.62 3.51 -15.55
C ASP A 18 -14.31 3.69 -16.33
N ARG A 19 -13.93 4.94 -16.65
CA ARG A 19 -12.68 5.22 -17.35
C ARG A 19 -11.48 4.80 -16.51
N ILE A 20 -10.41 4.38 -17.20
CA ILE A 20 -9.14 4.10 -16.53
C ILE A 20 -8.60 5.39 -15.90
N LEU A 21 -8.29 5.35 -14.62
CA LEU A 21 -7.64 6.44 -13.91
C LEU A 21 -6.14 6.17 -13.77
N LEU A 22 -5.33 7.20 -14.01
CA LEU A 22 -3.93 7.20 -13.62
C LEU A 22 -3.87 7.73 -12.19
N LEU A 23 -3.39 6.92 -11.25
CA LEU A 23 -3.39 7.25 -9.84
C LEU A 23 -1.96 7.25 -9.28
N PHE A 24 -1.66 8.26 -8.48
CA PHE A 24 -0.51 8.22 -7.59
C PHE A 24 -0.94 7.59 -6.27
N GLY A 25 -0.08 6.75 -5.72
CA GLY A 25 -0.29 6.13 -4.42
C GLY A 25 1.02 5.78 -3.73
N THR A 26 0.90 5.26 -2.53
CA THR A 26 2.03 4.76 -1.74
C THR A 26 1.77 3.35 -1.28
N ARG A 27 2.85 2.55 -1.08
CA ARG A 27 2.85 1.30 -0.33
C ARG A 27 3.95 1.35 0.72
N VAL A 28 3.66 0.81 1.89
CA VAL A 28 4.58 0.87 3.02
C VAL A 28 4.98 -0.52 3.45
N ILE A 29 6.29 -0.77 3.45
CA ILE A 29 6.89 -1.99 3.97
C ILE A 29 7.23 -1.75 5.43
N ILE A 30 6.64 -2.54 6.32
CA ILE A 30 6.86 -2.49 7.77
C ILE A 30 7.47 -3.82 8.17
N GLU A 31 8.70 -3.81 8.68
CA GLU A 31 9.37 -5.00 9.19
C GLU A 31 9.37 -5.02 10.71
N ASP A 32 9.16 -6.19 11.29
CA ASP A 32 9.39 -6.42 12.71
C ASP A 32 10.89 -6.69 13.01
N SER A 33 11.20 -6.91 14.29
CA SER A 33 12.56 -7.19 14.75
C SER A 33 13.15 -8.52 14.23
N LEU A 34 12.31 -9.40 13.67
CA LEU A 34 12.73 -10.67 13.07
C LEU A 34 12.87 -10.54 11.53
N GLY A 35 12.61 -9.37 10.95
CA GLY A 35 12.65 -9.14 9.50
C GLY A 35 11.45 -9.67 8.74
N ARG A 36 10.35 -9.98 9.44
CA ARG A 36 9.07 -10.34 8.83
C ARG A 36 8.33 -9.08 8.40
N VAL A 37 7.60 -9.15 7.30
CA VAL A 37 6.85 -8.03 6.75
C VAL A 37 5.39 -8.07 7.18
N LEU A 38 4.85 -6.91 7.55
CA LEU A 38 3.43 -6.76 7.85
C LEU A 38 2.63 -6.76 6.55
N LEU A 39 1.62 -7.60 6.52
CA LEU A 39 0.61 -7.62 5.46
C LEU A 39 -0.78 -7.46 6.07
N GLN A 40 -1.67 -6.85 5.30
CA GLN A 40 -3.10 -6.79 5.57
C GLN A 40 -3.87 -7.73 4.65
N LYS A 41 -4.88 -8.41 5.16
CA LYS A 41 -5.84 -9.15 4.33
C LYS A 41 -6.94 -8.21 3.89
N ARG A 42 -6.92 -7.82 2.62
CA ARG A 42 -7.87 -6.83 2.06
C ARG A 42 -9.30 -7.36 2.03
N SER A 43 -10.25 -6.49 2.37
CA SER A 43 -11.68 -6.86 2.38
C SER A 43 -12.27 -6.97 0.96
N ASP A 44 -11.73 -6.28 -0.03
CA ASP A 44 -12.19 -6.25 -1.42
C ASP A 44 -11.75 -7.49 -2.22
N PHE A 45 -10.45 -7.79 -2.27
CA PHE A 45 -9.89 -8.92 -3.02
C PHE A 45 -9.78 -10.21 -2.21
N LYS A 46 -9.89 -10.16 -0.87
CA LYS A 46 -9.63 -11.29 0.05
C LYS A 46 -8.20 -11.85 -0.05
N LEU A 47 -7.28 -11.07 -0.60
CA LEU A 47 -5.86 -11.36 -0.74
C LEU A 47 -5.06 -10.55 0.28
N TRP A 48 -3.82 -10.97 0.52
CA TRP A 48 -2.90 -10.23 1.35
C TRP A 48 -2.13 -9.18 0.54
N GLY A 49 -1.91 -8.02 1.11
CA GLY A 49 -1.20 -6.92 0.47
C GLY A 49 -0.47 -6.04 1.46
N LEU A 50 0.39 -5.18 0.93
CA LEU A 50 1.06 -4.14 1.72
C LEU A 50 0.07 -3.04 2.09
N PRO A 51 0.17 -2.43 3.28
CA PRO A 51 -0.59 -1.24 3.61
C PRO A 51 -0.20 -0.06 2.73
N GLY A 52 -1.17 0.81 2.45
CA GLY A 52 -0.98 2.01 1.66
C GLY A 52 -2.20 2.39 0.84
N GLY A 53 -2.17 3.58 0.27
CA GLY A 53 -3.29 4.12 -0.49
C GLY A 53 -2.94 5.36 -1.29
N CYS A 54 -3.97 6.14 -1.61
CA CYS A 54 -3.86 7.35 -2.41
C CYS A 54 -3.88 8.60 -1.52
N PRO A 55 -3.08 9.64 -1.87
CA PRO A 55 -3.09 10.87 -1.10
C PRO A 55 -4.42 11.62 -1.26
N GLU A 56 -4.83 12.28 -0.20
CA GLU A 56 -5.85 13.31 -0.22
C GLU A 56 -5.25 14.67 -0.60
N ILE A 57 -6.10 15.63 -1.01
CA ILE A 57 -5.63 16.96 -1.39
C ILE A 57 -4.95 17.64 -0.20
N GLY A 58 -3.70 18.04 -0.41
CA GLY A 58 -2.87 18.71 0.59
C GLY A 58 -1.91 17.80 1.33
N GLU A 59 -1.99 16.48 1.15
CA GLU A 59 -1.06 15.53 1.75
C GLU A 59 0.23 15.39 0.91
N SER A 60 1.36 15.34 1.58
CA SER A 60 2.59 14.77 1.04
C SER A 60 2.52 13.25 1.00
N ALA A 61 3.43 12.61 0.28
CA ALA A 61 3.49 11.14 0.22
C ALA A 61 3.75 10.51 1.61
N GLU A 62 4.52 11.16 2.47
CA GLU A 62 4.78 10.69 3.84
C GLU A 62 3.55 10.83 4.74
N GLU A 63 2.82 11.95 4.64
CA GLU A 63 1.57 12.16 5.39
C GLU A 63 0.49 11.16 4.96
N CYS A 64 0.30 10.97 3.66
CA CYS A 64 -0.57 9.93 3.12
C CYS A 64 -0.20 8.56 3.69
N SER A 65 1.08 8.16 3.59
CA SER A 65 1.54 6.86 4.07
C SER A 65 1.35 6.67 5.58
N ALA A 66 1.57 7.73 6.36
CA ALA A 66 1.37 7.68 7.81
C ALA A 66 -0.12 7.51 8.17
N ARG A 67 -1.01 8.23 7.48
CA ARG A 67 -2.47 8.13 7.66
C ARG A 67 -2.96 6.73 7.29
N GLU A 68 -2.64 6.25 6.08
CA GLU A 68 -3.07 4.93 5.58
C GLU A 68 -2.57 3.80 6.49
N VAL A 69 -1.29 3.82 6.88
CA VAL A 69 -0.75 2.82 7.82
C VAL A 69 -1.53 2.85 9.14
N PHE A 70 -1.83 4.03 9.67
CA PHE A 70 -2.60 4.12 10.91
C PHE A 70 -4.02 3.58 10.76
N GLU A 71 -4.73 3.98 9.71
CA GLU A 71 -6.13 3.58 9.45
C GLU A 71 -6.24 2.07 9.22
N GLU A 72 -5.35 1.51 8.41
CA GLU A 72 -5.37 0.09 8.04
C GLU A 72 -4.77 -0.83 9.13
N THR A 73 -3.79 -0.36 9.91
CA THR A 73 -3.01 -1.24 10.79
C THR A 73 -2.97 -0.84 12.27
N GLY A 74 -3.38 0.37 12.63
CA GLY A 74 -3.25 0.92 13.99
C GLY A 74 -1.82 1.34 14.38
N LEU A 75 -0.85 1.21 13.48
CA LEU A 75 0.54 1.59 13.72
C LEU A 75 0.78 3.06 13.37
N THR A 76 1.63 3.71 14.16
CA THR A 76 2.10 5.07 13.91
C THR A 76 3.53 5.02 13.39
N VAL A 77 3.76 5.54 12.20
CA VAL A 77 5.11 5.65 11.60
C VAL A 77 5.62 7.08 11.76
N LYS A 78 6.83 7.22 12.30
CA LYS A 78 7.48 8.53 12.51
C LYS A 78 8.50 8.86 11.44
N ARG A 79 9.08 7.86 10.79
CA ARG A 79 10.11 8.06 9.79
C ARG A 79 10.05 6.99 8.71
N PHE A 80 10.15 7.45 7.47
CA PHE A 80 10.19 6.63 6.28
C PHE A 80 11.56 6.67 5.61
N ALA A 81 11.84 5.66 4.79
CA ALA A 81 12.90 5.66 3.79
C ALA A 81 12.30 5.25 2.45
N ALA A 82 12.68 5.94 1.38
CA ALA A 82 12.23 5.60 0.03
C ALA A 82 12.98 4.34 -0.44
N VAL A 83 12.22 3.38 -0.96
CA VAL A 83 12.72 2.09 -1.48
C VAL A 83 12.74 2.10 -3.01
N GLY A 84 11.68 2.58 -3.62
CA GLY A 84 11.57 2.55 -5.07
C GLY A 84 10.26 3.18 -5.57
N PHE A 85 10.09 3.10 -6.89
CA PHE A 85 8.90 3.58 -7.58
C PHE A 85 8.45 2.55 -8.61
N SER A 86 7.24 2.03 -8.41
CA SER A 86 6.61 1.05 -9.29
C SER A 86 5.61 1.76 -10.21
N SER A 87 5.79 1.61 -11.52
CA SER A 87 4.91 2.26 -12.50
C SER A 87 4.69 1.44 -13.77
N ASN A 88 5.28 0.23 -13.84
CA ASN A 88 5.09 -0.64 -14.99
C ASN A 88 3.62 -1.08 -15.09
N PRO A 89 2.91 -0.78 -16.20
CA PRO A 89 1.51 -1.16 -16.33
C PRO A 89 1.26 -2.67 -16.25
N ALA A 90 2.24 -3.51 -16.54
CA ALA A 90 2.12 -4.96 -16.37
C ALA A 90 2.02 -5.38 -14.89
N ILE A 91 2.45 -4.51 -13.96
CA ILE A 91 2.39 -4.71 -12.50
C ILE A 91 1.25 -3.88 -11.91
N GLU A 92 1.14 -2.62 -12.31
CA GLU A 92 0.33 -1.61 -11.63
C GLU A 92 -1.03 -1.32 -12.28
N ALA A 93 -1.39 -2.01 -13.37
CA ALA A 93 -2.76 -1.97 -13.87
C ALA A 93 -3.64 -2.93 -13.06
N VAL A 94 -4.66 -2.38 -12.40
CA VAL A 94 -5.56 -3.15 -11.52
C VAL A 94 -7.01 -2.95 -11.97
N THR A 95 -7.76 -4.05 -11.99
CA THR A 95 -9.22 -4.02 -12.09
C THR A 95 -9.80 -4.47 -10.76
N TYR A 96 -10.55 -3.60 -10.12
CA TYR A 96 -11.22 -3.89 -8.86
C TYR A 96 -12.46 -4.78 -9.05
N PRO A 97 -12.92 -5.50 -8.01
CA PRO A 97 -14.11 -6.34 -8.10
C PRO A 97 -15.39 -5.62 -8.51
N ASN A 98 -15.48 -4.31 -8.24
CA ASN A 98 -16.60 -3.46 -8.67
C ASN A 98 -16.51 -3.02 -10.14
N GLY A 99 -15.46 -3.44 -10.88
CA GLY A 99 -15.23 -3.09 -12.27
C GLY A 99 -14.38 -1.84 -12.50
N ASP A 100 -14.00 -1.11 -11.46
CA ASP A 100 -13.13 0.04 -11.57
C ASP A 100 -11.74 -0.34 -12.07
N ARG A 101 -11.20 0.44 -12.99
CA ARG A 101 -9.88 0.21 -13.58
C ARG A 101 -8.96 1.37 -13.28
N VAL A 102 -7.74 1.03 -12.85
CA VAL A 102 -6.69 2.00 -12.56
C VAL A 102 -5.35 1.56 -13.13
N GLN A 103 -4.49 2.51 -13.40
CA GLN A 103 -3.05 2.29 -13.57
C GLN A 103 -2.35 3.14 -12.53
N ASN A 104 -1.63 2.50 -11.65
CA ASN A 104 -1.01 3.17 -10.51
C ASN A 104 0.44 3.58 -10.82
N PHE A 105 0.86 4.62 -10.12
CA PHE A 105 2.22 5.12 -9.99
C PHE A 105 2.52 5.14 -8.50
N ILE A 106 3.26 4.16 -8.00
CA ILE A 106 3.36 3.86 -6.58
C ILE A 106 4.74 4.18 -6.04
N LEU A 107 4.81 5.07 -5.07
CA LEU A 107 5.99 5.26 -4.25
C LEU A 107 6.05 4.17 -3.18
N ILE A 108 7.14 3.40 -3.16
CA ILE A 108 7.38 2.36 -2.16
C ILE A 108 8.23 2.96 -1.05
N LEU A 109 7.68 2.95 0.15
CA LEU A 109 8.34 3.43 1.36
C LEU A 109 8.59 2.26 2.33
N ARG A 110 9.64 2.37 3.13
CA ARG A 110 9.87 1.52 4.29
C ARG A 110 9.67 2.33 5.56
N ALA A 111 8.90 1.80 6.50
CA ALA A 111 8.82 2.34 7.85
C ALA A 111 10.12 2.05 8.59
N VAL A 112 10.86 3.11 8.97
CA VAL A 112 12.15 3.00 9.67
C VAL A 112 11.96 3.10 11.18
N GLU A 113 11.01 3.94 11.62
CA GLU A 113 10.66 4.12 13.02
C GLU A 113 9.14 4.10 13.14
N TRP A 114 8.61 3.14 13.88
CA TRP A 114 7.20 2.95 14.09
C TRP A 114 6.87 2.40 15.48
N SER A 115 5.62 2.54 15.91
CA SER A 115 5.13 2.09 17.20
C SER A 115 3.63 1.82 17.13
N GLY A 116 3.07 1.27 18.20
CA GLY A 116 1.64 0.98 18.30
C GLY A 116 1.35 -0.51 18.40
N SER A 117 0.09 -0.86 18.25
CA SER A 117 -0.40 -2.24 18.30
C SER A 117 -1.31 -2.47 17.08
N LEU A 118 -1.23 -3.66 16.49
CA LEU A 118 -2.03 -4.02 15.32
C LEU A 118 -3.53 -3.95 15.63
N ALA A 119 -4.26 -3.19 14.81
CA ALA A 119 -5.70 -3.07 14.85
C ALA A 119 -6.25 -2.72 13.47
N CYS A 120 -7.28 -3.42 13.01
CA CYS A 120 -8.02 -3.07 11.81
C CYS A 120 -9.02 -1.97 12.17
N LEU A 121 -8.78 -0.72 11.78
CA LEU A 121 -9.57 0.43 12.24
C LEU A 121 -10.62 0.90 11.23
N ASP A 122 -10.40 0.69 9.93
CA ASP A 122 -11.22 1.24 8.84
C ASP A 122 -12.25 0.25 8.25
N GLY A 123 -12.11 -1.04 8.52
CA GLY A 123 -12.91 -2.12 7.93
C GLY A 123 -12.45 -2.53 6.52
N GLU A 124 -11.40 -1.94 5.98
CA GLU A 124 -10.78 -2.33 4.72
C GLU A 124 -9.84 -3.54 4.94
N SER A 125 -9.30 -3.67 6.14
CA SER A 125 -8.47 -4.79 6.57
C SER A 125 -9.28 -5.82 7.36
N LEU A 126 -9.25 -7.09 6.93
CA LEU A 126 -9.89 -8.23 7.61
C LEU A 126 -8.98 -8.88 8.66
N ALA A 127 -7.66 -8.82 8.45
CA ALA A 127 -6.63 -9.37 9.33
C ALA A 127 -5.29 -8.68 9.05
N LEU A 128 -4.43 -8.70 10.04
CA LEU A 128 -3.07 -8.15 10.01
C LEU A 128 -2.11 -9.18 10.58
N GLU A 129 -1.03 -9.48 9.86
CA GLU A 129 -0.04 -10.46 10.31
C GLU A 129 1.34 -10.16 9.73
N PHE A 130 2.38 -10.50 10.50
CA PHE A 130 3.77 -10.46 10.03
C PHE A 130 4.17 -11.79 9.41
N PHE A 131 4.63 -11.76 8.17
CA PHE A 131 5.04 -12.94 7.39
C PHE A 131 6.53 -12.96 7.10
N ASP A 132 7.14 -14.13 7.17
CA ASP A 132 8.47 -14.34 6.63
C ASP A 132 8.43 -14.19 5.09
N LEU A 133 9.43 -13.51 4.54
CA LEU A 133 9.54 -13.35 3.07
C LEU A 133 9.74 -14.69 2.33
N ALA A 134 10.18 -15.74 3.04
CA ALA A 134 10.29 -17.07 2.49
C ALA A 134 8.97 -17.88 2.52
N ASP A 135 7.99 -17.45 3.32
CA ASP A 135 6.69 -18.13 3.50
C ASP A 135 5.53 -17.14 3.42
N LEU A 136 5.38 -16.54 2.25
CA LEU A 136 4.34 -15.54 2.01
C LEU A 136 3.01 -16.18 1.64
N PRO A 137 1.89 -15.65 2.13
CA PRO A 137 0.55 -16.08 1.75
C PRO A 137 0.24 -15.73 0.29
N THR A 138 -0.98 -16.00 -0.15
CA THR A 138 -1.45 -15.53 -1.48
C THR A 138 -1.58 -14.02 -1.47
N LEU A 139 -0.69 -13.36 -2.21
CA LEU A 139 -0.59 -11.90 -2.29
C LEU A 139 -1.44 -11.30 -3.40
N MET A 140 -1.72 -10.01 -3.25
CA MET A 140 -2.08 -9.15 -4.38
C MET A 140 -0.99 -9.28 -5.47
N PRO A 141 -1.36 -9.45 -6.77
CA PRO A 141 -0.38 -9.68 -7.83
C PRO A 141 0.68 -8.59 -7.95
N ASN A 142 0.32 -7.35 -7.64
CA ASN A 142 1.20 -6.19 -7.72
C ASN A 142 2.08 -5.98 -6.46
N ASP A 143 1.86 -6.71 -5.37
CA ASP A 143 2.71 -6.62 -4.17
C ASP A 143 3.88 -7.60 -4.17
N ARG A 144 3.75 -8.74 -4.86
CA ARG A 144 4.86 -9.70 -4.96
C ARG A 144 6.12 -9.09 -5.59
N PRO A 145 6.06 -8.39 -6.75
CA PRO A 145 7.22 -7.71 -7.32
C PRO A 145 7.82 -6.66 -6.38
N VAL A 146 7.00 -5.96 -5.61
CA VAL A 146 7.48 -4.97 -4.62
C VAL A 146 8.34 -5.63 -3.55
N LEU A 147 7.90 -6.78 -2.99
CA LEU A 147 8.66 -7.50 -1.97
C LEU A 147 9.95 -8.12 -2.53
N GLU A 148 9.95 -8.57 -3.78
CA GLU A 148 11.16 -9.03 -4.48
C GLU A 148 12.16 -7.88 -4.64
N LYS A 149 11.70 -6.71 -5.11
CA LYS A 149 12.52 -5.49 -5.22
C LYS A 149 13.00 -4.98 -3.86
N PHE A 150 12.21 -5.12 -2.82
CA PHE A 150 12.66 -4.79 -1.48
C PHE A 150 13.85 -5.64 -1.01
N GLN A 151 13.92 -6.91 -1.39
CA GLN A 151 15.10 -7.73 -1.10
C GLN A 151 16.34 -7.26 -1.86
N GLU A 152 16.19 -6.74 -3.10
CA GLU A 152 17.29 -6.11 -3.84
C GLU A 152 17.74 -4.81 -3.13
N TYR A 153 16.77 -3.97 -2.74
CA TYR A 153 17.04 -2.74 -1.98
C TYR A 153 17.81 -3.02 -0.68
N LYS A 154 17.44 -4.05 0.08
CA LYS A 154 18.17 -4.44 1.32
C LYS A 154 19.64 -4.76 1.09
N LYS A 155 20.00 -5.21 -0.11
CA LYS A 155 21.40 -5.56 -0.47
C LYS A 155 22.17 -4.37 -1.01
N SER A 156 21.54 -3.54 -1.84
CA SER A 156 22.19 -2.43 -2.55
C SER A 156 22.09 -1.09 -1.84
N GLY A 157 20.99 -0.86 -1.13
CA GLY A 157 20.61 0.48 -0.61
C GLY A 157 20.17 1.46 -1.70
N GLU A 158 20.08 1.02 -2.96
CA GLU A 158 19.75 1.88 -4.09
C GLU A 158 18.24 1.99 -4.30
N PHE A 159 17.78 3.19 -4.64
CA PHE A 159 16.39 3.43 -5.03
C PHE A 159 16.08 2.73 -6.36
N LEU A 160 14.98 1.99 -6.43
CA LEU A 160 14.64 1.14 -7.56
C LEU A 160 13.46 1.69 -8.36
N MET A 161 13.58 1.67 -9.70
CA MET A 161 12.48 1.95 -10.63
C MET A 161 12.05 0.65 -11.32
N PHE A 162 10.75 0.31 -11.35
CA PHE A 162 10.23 -0.93 -11.95
C PHE A 162 8.73 -0.86 -12.31
#